data_cfa8b312d4e872a7dcd99852a23a5c32
#
_entry.id   cfa8b312d4e872a7dcd99852a23a5c32
#
_cell.length_a   1.000
_cell.length_b   1.000
_cell.length_c   1.000
_cell.angle_alpha   90.00
_cell.angle_beta   90.00
_cell.angle_gamma   90.00
#
_symmetry.space_group_name_H-M   'P 1'
#
loop_
_entity.id
_entity.type
_entity.pdbx_description
1 polymer ?
#
loop_
_entity_poly.entity_id
_entity_poly.type
_entity_poly.pdbx_seq_one_letter_code
_entity_poly.pdbx_strand_id
1 'polypeptide(L)'
;RDSRNIPILSLDSMAVYRGLDILSAKPTDVMQAQVKYLGIDIAEPDQNFSVVDYLNYLLDIDFPKMTYDMDIIAVGGTGLYFSSMIKNYEFRPTDPTIRAELEQLNYGQLMKFHEIYNIELPSVELNKRRLIRNIESSLLQDSKYVFPKLNIPENNVGIFWNNPDYKLNIKKRTSDMIQNGLADELSLLNNPSKTILQAIGMNIDTDIESNINQKSYKLAKKQITWFKKEDSL
;
A
#
# COMPACT_ATOMS: atom_id res chain seq x y z
N ARG A 1 18.39 25.99 -1.25
CA ARG A 1 17.83 25.22 -2.38
C ARG A 1 16.42 25.71 -2.65
N ASP A 2 16.02 25.86 -3.92
CA ASP A 2 14.65 26.29 -4.26
C ASP A 2 13.69 25.15 -3.94
N SER A 3 12.82 25.37 -2.96
CA SER A 3 11.84 24.34 -2.49
C SER A 3 10.84 23.88 -3.56
N ARG A 4 10.74 24.61 -4.68
CA ARG A 4 9.84 24.28 -5.79
C ARG A 4 10.30 23.06 -6.61
N ASN A 5 11.54 22.63 -6.46
CA ASN A 5 12.11 21.51 -7.22
C ASN A 5 12.23 20.21 -6.42
N ILE A 6 11.69 20.16 -5.20
CA ILE A 6 11.71 18.94 -4.38
C ILE A 6 10.55 18.03 -4.83
N PRO A 7 10.82 16.84 -5.37
CA PRO A 7 9.75 15.92 -5.77
C PRO A 7 9.04 15.33 -4.56
N ILE A 8 7.77 14.97 -4.76
CA ILE A 8 6.95 14.29 -3.77
C ILE A 8 6.79 12.83 -4.18
N LEU A 9 7.19 11.90 -3.29
CA LEU A 9 6.96 10.48 -3.45
C LEU A 9 5.68 10.08 -2.71
N SER A 10 4.71 9.52 -3.41
CA SER A 10 3.49 8.98 -2.80
C SER A 10 3.75 7.61 -2.18
N LEU A 11 3.50 7.48 -0.88
CA LEU A 11 3.49 6.21 -0.15
C LEU A 11 2.04 5.75 0.10
N ASP A 12 1.20 5.82 -0.92
CA ASP A 12 -0.20 5.38 -0.86
C ASP A 12 -0.44 4.25 -1.87
N SER A 13 -0.88 3.10 -1.36
CA SER A 13 -1.12 1.90 -2.17
C SER A 13 -2.36 1.98 -3.06
N MET A 14 -3.20 3.02 -2.91
CA MET A 14 -4.34 3.26 -3.79
C MET A 14 -4.04 4.35 -4.83
N ALA A 15 -3.21 5.33 -4.49
CA ALA A 15 -2.81 6.37 -5.44
C ALA A 15 -1.94 5.86 -6.60
N VAL A 16 -1.41 4.65 -6.49
CA VAL A 16 -0.67 3.99 -7.60
C VAL A 16 -1.56 3.69 -8.80
N TYR A 17 -2.87 3.54 -8.61
CA TYR A 17 -3.80 3.13 -9.66
C TYR A 17 -4.36 4.31 -10.44
N ARG A 18 -4.35 4.23 -11.77
CA ARG A 18 -4.99 5.21 -12.65
C ARG A 18 -6.50 5.24 -12.41
N GLY A 19 -7.10 6.41 -12.49
CA GLY A 19 -8.55 6.60 -12.38
C GLY A 19 -9.13 6.37 -10.97
N LEU A 20 -8.29 6.31 -9.93
CA LEU A 20 -8.71 6.31 -8.53
C LEU A 20 -8.32 7.64 -7.86
N ASP A 21 -8.80 8.74 -8.41
CA ASP A 21 -8.33 10.08 -8.04
C ASP A 21 -9.05 10.60 -6.79
N ILE A 22 -10.36 10.42 -6.74
CA ILE A 22 -11.21 10.83 -5.61
C ILE A 22 -11.03 9.85 -4.45
N LEU A 23 -11.13 8.54 -4.71
CA LEU A 23 -11.01 7.51 -3.68
C LEU A 23 -9.70 7.58 -2.91
N SER A 24 -8.59 7.78 -3.61
CA SER A 24 -7.26 7.89 -3.00
C SER A 24 -6.89 9.31 -2.58
N ALA A 25 -7.71 10.30 -2.93
CA ALA A 25 -7.45 11.73 -2.74
C ALA A 25 -6.09 12.15 -3.33
N LYS A 26 -5.87 11.78 -4.59
CA LYS A 26 -4.68 12.20 -5.34
C LYS A 26 -4.55 13.72 -5.43
N PRO A 27 -3.32 14.23 -5.56
CA PRO A 27 -3.12 15.62 -5.91
C PRO A 27 -3.81 15.94 -7.25
N THR A 28 -4.46 17.09 -7.32
CA THR A 28 -5.14 17.56 -8.54
C THR A 28 -4.13 17.85 -9.67
N ASP A 29 -4.59 17.88 -10.92
CA ASP A 29 -3.75 18.23 -12.07
C ASP A 29 -3.00 19.55 -11.88
N VAL A 30 -3.66 20.54 -11.24
CA VAL A 30 -3.05 21.82 -10.91
C VAL A 30 -1.87 21.66 -9.93
N MET A 31 -2.01 20.80 -8.92
CA MET A 31 -0.93 20.50 -7.97
C MET A 31 0.20 19.71 -8.66
N GLN A 32 -0.14 18.77 -9.50
CA GLN A 32 0.83 17.97 -10.26
C GLN A 32 1.62 18.79 -11.28
N ALA A 33 1.02 19.85 -11.83
CA ALA A 33 1.71 20.78 -12.70
C ALA A 33 2.73 21.67 -11.95
N GLN A 34 2.58 21.85 -10.64
CA GLN A 34 3.47 22.68 -9.82
C GLN A 34 4.66 21.92 -9.23
N VAL A 35 4.49 20.62 -8.93
CA VAL A 35 5.50 19.78 -8.27
C VAL A 35 5.50 18.41 -8.92
N LYS A 36 6.69 17.84 -9.12
CA LYS A 36 6.84 16.46 -9.63
C LYS A 36 6.37 15.46 -8.58
N TYR A 37 5.37 14.66 -8.92
CA TYR A 37 4.93 13.52 -8.11
C TYR A 37 5.51 12.22 -8.67
N LEU A 38 5.88 11.31 -7.75
CA LEU A 38 6.36 9.96 -8.03
C LEU A 38 5.43 8.96 -7.32
N GLY A 39 5.22 7.79 -7.89
CA GLY A 39 4.43 6.72 -7.28
C GLY A 39 2.92 6.93 -7.34
N ILE A 40 2.44 7.76 -8.28
CA ILE A 40 1.02 7.91 -8.62
C ILE A 40 0.81 7.49 -10.07
N ASP A 41 -0.38 6.94 -10.39
CA ASP A 41 -0.77 6.54 -11.75
C ASP A 41 0.22 5.59 -12.46
N ILE A 42 0.79 4.66 -11.72
CA ILE A 42 1.81 3.72 -12.21
C ILE A 42 1.27 2.30 -12.46
N ALA A 43 0.00 2.05 -12.16
CA ALA A 43 -0.65 0.75 -12.35
C ALA A 43 -2.06 0.91 -12.93
N GLU A 44 -2.48 -0.05 -13.74
CA GLU A 44 -3.86 -0.09 -14.25
C GLU A 44 -4.81 -0.70 -13.19
N PRO A 45 -6.11 -0.32 -13.17
CA PRO A 45 -7.05 -0.76 -12.13
C PRO A 45 -7.29 -2.27 -12.07
N ASP A 46 -7.12 -3.00 -13.16
CA ASP A 46 -7.27 -4.46 -13.24
C ASP A 46 -6.05 -5.22 -12.76
N GLN A 47 -4.92 -4.55 -12.56
CA GLN A 47 -3.67 -5.15 -12.11
C GLN A 47 -3.62 -5.30 -10.59
N ASN A 48 -3.12 -6.42 -10.09
CA ASN A 48 -2.72 -6.54 -8.70
C ASN A 48 -1.34 -5.91 -8.53
N PHE A 49 -1.27 -4.82 -7.77
CA PHE A 49 -0.02 -4.10 -7.52
C PHE A 49 0.44 -4.32 -6.07
N SER A 50 1.62 -4.86 -5.91
CA SER A 50 2.21 -5.21 -4.61
C SER A 50 3.30 -4.23 -4.19
N VAL A 51 3.79 -4.38 -2.95
CA VAL A 51 4.96 -3.63 -2.48
C VAL A 51 6.23 -3.96 -3.29
N VAL A 52 6.34 -5.18 -3.81
CA VAL A 52 7.48 -5.58 -4.66
C VAL A 52 7.43 -4.84 -5.99
N ASP A 53 6.24 -4.70 -6.60
CA ASP A 53 6.06 -3.92 -7.82
C ASP A 53 6.39 -2.44 -7.58
N TYR A 54 6.02 -1.91 -6.41
CA TYR A 54 6.37 -0.55 -6.01
C TYR A 54 7.89 -0.36 -5.87
N LEU A 55 8.61 -1.31 -5.26
CA LEU A 55 10.06 -1.25 -5.15
C LEU A 55 10.76 -1.38 -6.51
N ASN A 56 10.25 -2.24 -7.41
CA ASN A 56 10.75 -2.33 -8.77
C ASN A 56 10.56 -1.01 -9.52
N TYR A 57 9.37 -0.40 -9.44
CA TYR A 57 9.13 0.93 -10.00
C TYR A 57 10.17 1.96 -9.49
N LEU A 58 10.48 1.96 -8.20
CA LEU A 58 11.47 2.87 -7.64
C LEU A 58 12.89 2.60 -8.16
N LEU A 59 13.25 1.35 -8.43
CA LEU A 59 14.52 1.00 -9.07
C LEU A 59 14.52 1.44 -10.54
N ASP A 60 13.43 1.24 -11.26
CA ASP A 60 13.32 1.60 -12.69
C ASP A 60 13.48 3.11 -12.93
N ILE A 61 13.05 3.95 -11.96
CA ILE A 61 13.26 5.40 -12.03
C ILE A 61 14.59 5.86 -11.40
N ASP A 62 15.46 4.94 -11.03
CA ASP A 62 16.74 5.21 -10.36
C ASP A 62 16.58 6.03 -9.05
N PHE A 63 15.50 5.74 -8.29
CA PHE A 63 15.18 6.44 -7.05
C PHE A 63 16.32 6.47 -6.03
N PRO A 64 17.10 5.38 -5.81
CA PRO A 64 18.25 5.42 -4.92
C PRO A 64 19.22 6.54 -5.28
N LYS A 65 19.56 6.70 -6.56
CA LYS A 65 20.43 7.80 -7.00
C LYS A 65 19.81 9.17 -6.76
N MET A 66 18.49 9.32 -7.01
CA MET A 66 17.79 10.56 -6.73
C MET A 66 17.94 10.99 -5.27
N THR A 67 17.93 10.05 -4.30
CA THR A 67 18.08 10.35 -2.86
C THR A 67 19.47 10.86 -2.48
N TYR A 68 20.50 10.60 -3.30
CA TYR A 68 21.83 11.20 -3.11
C TYR A 68 21.93 12.60 -3.75
N ASP A 69 21.23 12.81 -4.85
CA ASP A 69 21.34 14.05 -5.63
C ASP A 69 20.45 15.18 -5.10
N MET A 70 19.31 14.85 -4.46
CA MET A 70 18.32 15.82 -3.99
C MET A 70 17.52 15.34 -2.78
N ASP A 71 16.92 16.32 -2.09
CA ASP A 71 15.92 16.01 -1.05
C ASP A 71 14.62 15.51 -1.71
N ILE A 72 13.93 14.57 -1.05
CA ILE A 72 12.64 14.02 -1.50
C ILE A 72 11.66 14.06 -0.33
N ILE A 73 10.44 14.52 -0.56
CA ILE A 73 9.37 14.48 0.43
C ILE A 73 8.51 13.25 0.15
N ALA A 74 8.56 12.25 1.04
CA ALA A 74 7.69 11.08 0.96
C ALA A 74 6.41 11.31 1.78
N VAL A 75 5.25 11.20 1.14
CA VAL A 75 3.94 11.47 1.73
C VAL A 75 3.03 10.26 1.57
N GLY A 76 2.41 9.80 2.64
CA GLY A 76 1.43 8.71 2.58
C GLY A 76 1.29 7.96 3.89
N GLY A 77 0.46 6.92 3.86
CA GLY A 77 0.11 6.15 5.05
C GLY A 77 0.36 4.65 4.93
N THR A 78 0.96 4.19 3.84
CA THR A 78 1.29 2.77 3.63
C THR A 78 2.62 2.45 4.28
N GLY A 79 2.59 2.17 5.58
CA GLY A 79 3.78 1.89 6.38
C GLY A 79 4.65 0.76 5.82
N LEU A 80 4.03 -0.25 5.16
CA LEU A 80 4.78 -1.32 4.50
C LEU A 80 5.65 -0.79 3.36
N TYR A 81 5.18 0.17 2.54
CA TYR A 81 5.99 0.79 1.50
C TYR A 81 7.20 1.51 2.12
N PHE A 82 6.93 2.35 3.12
CA PHE A 82 7.99 3.06 3.84
C PHE A 82 9.04 2.11 4.42
N SER A 83 8.62 1.16 5.27
CA SER A 83 9.56 0.25 5.95
C SER A 83 10.32 -0.63 4.96
N SER A 84 9.69 -1.04 3.84
CA SER A 84 10.37 -1.86 2.83
C SER A 84 11.45 -1.09 2.08
N MET A 85 11.23 0.20 1.85
CA MET A 85 12.22 1.09 1.22
C MET A 85 13.47 1.27 2.08
N ILE A 86 13.27 1.45 3.40
CA ILE A 86 14.35 1.79 4.32
C ILE A 86 15.04 0.54 4.87
N LYS A 87 14.26 -0.47 5.29
CA LYS A 87 14.79 -1.68 5.96
C LYS A 87 15.16 -2.81 5.02
N ASN A 88 15.03 -2.62 3.71
CA ASN A 88 15.34 -3.64 2.70
C ASN A 88 14.71 -5.00 3.02
N TYR A 89 13.39 -5.03 3.31
CA TYR A 89 12.70 -6.28 3.66
C TYR A 89 12.86 -7.33 2.56
N GLU A 90 13.10 -8.56 2.97
CA GLU A 90 13.13 -9.71 2.09
C GLU A 90 11.72 -10.25 1.90
N PHE A 91 11.22 -10.13 0.67
CA PHE A 91 9.91 -10.66 0.31
C PHE A 91 10.09 -12.06 -0.27
N ARG A 92 9.32 -13.01 0.23
CA ARG A 92 9.32 -14.35 -0.34
C ARG A 92 8.62 -14.34 -1.70
N PRO A 93 9.06 -15.17 -2.66
CA PRO A 93 8.46 -15.24 -3.98
C PRO A 93 6.97 -15.59 -3.92
N THR A 94 6.26 -15.32 -4.99
CA THR A 94 4.86 -15.68 -5.19
C THR A 94 4.72 -16.46 -6.48
N ASP A 95 3.81 -17.44 -6.49
CA ASP A 95 3.41 -18.13 -7.69
C ASP A 95 1.89 -18.01 -7.87
N PRO A 96 1.43 -17.40 -8.97
CA PRO A 96 0.00 -17.19 -9.22
C PRO A 96 -0.80 -18.50 -9.29
N THR A 97 -0.20 -19.58 -9.79
CA THR A 97 -0.86 -20.90 -9.91
C THR A 97 -1.06 -21.52 -8.55
N ILE A 98 0.01 -21.63 -7.76
CA ILE A 98 -0.05 -22.14 -6.38
C ILE A 98 -1.04 -21.32 -5.56
N ARG A 99 -1.00 -19.99 -5.70
CA ARG A 99 -1.91 -19.10 -5.01
C ARG A 99 -3.36 -19.33 -5.37
N ALA A 100 -3.68 -19.48 -6.66
CA ALA A 100 -5.02 -19.74 -7.13
C ALA A 100 -5.59 -21.06 -6.59
N GLU A 101 -4.76 -22.10 -6.50
CA GLU A 101 -5.14 -23.39 -5.90
C GLU A 101 -5.42 -23.25 -4.40
N LEU A 102 -4.53 -22.59 -3.66
CA LEU A 102 -4.69 -22.37 -2.21
C LEU A 102 -5.90 -21.47 -1.88
N GLU A 103 -6.26 -20.53 -2.74
CA GLU A 103 -7.43 -19.68 -2.57
C GLU A 103 -8.76 -20.45 -2.64
N GLN A 104 -8.80 -21.62 -3.30
CA GLN A 104 -9.99 -22.49 -3.32
C GLN A 104 -10.22 -23.19 -1.98
N LEU A 105 -9.18 -23.35 -1.16
CA LEU A 105 -9.27 -24.01 0.13
C LEU A 105 -9.96 -23.10 1.17
N ASN A 106 -10.77 -23.71 2.04
CA ASN A 106 -11.31 -23.01 3.20
C ASN A 106 -10.27 -22.94 4.35
N TYR A 107 -10.59 -22.19 5.39
CA TYR A 107 -9.68 -21.99 6.52
C TYR A 107 -9.26 -23.32 7.19
N GLY A 108 -10.19 -24.24 7.42
CA GLY A 108 -9.90 -25.53 8.03
C GLY A 108 -8.99 -26.41 7.17
N GLN A 109 -9.19 -26.39 5.85
CA GLN A 109 -8.33 -27.10 4.90
C GLN A 109 -6.90 -26.53 4.88
N LEU A 110 -6.76 -25.21 4.95
CA LEU A 110 -5.44 -24.57 5.05
C LEU A 110 -4.73 -24.92 6.37
N MET A 111 -5.44 -24.94 7.48
CA MET A 111 -4.88 -25.39 8.78
C MET A 111 -4.42 -26.85 8.71
N LYS A 112 -5.24 -27.71 8.11
CA LYS A 112 -4.87 -29.13 7.91
C LYS A 112 -3.66 -29.29 6.98
N PHE A 113 -3.52 -28.41 5.98
CA PHE A 113 -2.35 -28.38 5.11
C PHE A 113 -1.06 -28.10 5.90
N HIS A 114 -1.09 -27.13 6.82
CA HIS A 114 0.06 -26.84 7.71
C HIS A 114 0.44 -28.07 8.55
N GLU A 115 -0.56 -28.77 9.10
CA GLU A 115 -0.35 -29.97 9.90
C GLU A 115 0.28 -31.11 9.09
N ILE A 116 -0.30 -31.43 7.91
CA ILE A 116 0.15 -32.56 7.08
C ILE A 116 1.59 -32.34 6.57
N TYR A 117 1.91 -31.11 6.15
CA TYR A 117 3.22 -30.79 5.59
C TYR A 117 4.21 -30.24 6.61
N ASN A 118 3.85 -30.28 7.90
CA ASN A 118 4.67 -29.78 9.01
C ASN A 118 5.20 -28.35 8.79
N ILE A 119 4.32 -27.48 8.25
CA ILE A 119 4.64 -26.06 8.04
C ILE A 119 4.33 -25.30 9.32
N GLU A 120 5.33 -24.62 9.89
CA GLU A 120 5.14 -23.81 11.08
C GLU A 120 4.13 -22.67 10.84
N LEU A 121 3.19 -22.51 11.77
CA LEU A 121 2.19 -21.46 11.69
C LEU A 121 2.83 -20.07 11.91
N PRO A 122 2.33 -19.02 11.22
CA PRO A 122 2.79 -17.67 11.46
C PRO A 122 2.58 -17.24 12.93
N SER A 123 3.56 -16.58 13.53
CA SER A 123 3.53 -16.07 14.91
C SER A 123 2.63 -14.84 15.10
N VAL A 124 1.78 -14.54 14.13
CA VAL A 124 0.86 -13.37 14.11
C VAL A 124 -0.58 -13.85 14.04
N GLU A 125 -1.54 -12.95 14.27
CA GLU A 125 -2.97 -13.25 14.13
C GLU A 125 -3.27 -13.99 12.82
N LEU A 126 -3.86 -15.20 12.94
CA LEU A 126 -4.12 -16.06 11.80
C LEU A 126 -5.36 -15.60 11.02
N ASN A 127 -5.21 -15.51 9.70
CA ASN A 127 -6.31 -15.35 8.77
C ASN A 127 -6.01 -16.10 7.46
N LYS A 128 -7.04 -16.32 6.64
CA LYS A 128 -6.91 -17.09 5.39
C LYS A 128 -5.75 -16.62 4.51
N ARG A 129 -5.61 -15.31 4.32
CA ARG A 129 -4.53 -14.73 3.49
C ARG A 129 -3.13 -15.03 4.04
N ARG A 130 -2.95 -14.98 5.35
CA ARG A 130 -1.66 -15.28 6.00
C ARG A 130 -1.32 -16.76 5.93
N LEU A 131 -2.30 -17.63 6.09
CA LEU A 131 -2.10 -19.07 5.94
C LEU A 131 -1.68 -19.41 4.50
N ILE A 132 -2.39 -18.91 3.50
CA ILE A 132 -2.03 -19.07 2.08
C ILE A 132 -0.62 -18.58 1.83
N ARG A 133 -0.27 -17.38 2.29
CA ARG A 133 1.05 -16.80 2.06
C ARG A 133 2.16 -17.59 2.72
N ASN A 134 1.90 -18.14 3.89
CA ASN A 134 2.86 -18.98 4.61
C ASN A 134 3.08 -20.31 3.90
N ILE A 135 2.02 -21.00 3.45
CA ILE A 135 2.12 -22.23 2.66
C ILE A 135 2.89 -21.97 1.36
N GLU A 136 2.46 -20.98 0.58
CA GLU A 136 3.11 -20.57 -0.68
C GLU A 136 4.61 -20.31 -0.47
N SER A 137 4.95 -19.60 0.59
CA SER A 137 6.33 -19.29 0.94
C SER A 137 7.15 -20.54 1.30
N SER A 138 6.53 -21.53 1.95
CA SER A 138 7.16 -22.80 2.27
C SER A 138 7.40 -23.64 1.02
N LEU A 139 6.44 -23.66 0.10
CA LEU A 139 6.57 -24.40 -1.17
C LEU A 139 7.63 -23.80 -2.10
N LEU A 140 7.89 -22.50 -1.98
CA LEU A 140 8.82 -21.75 -2.83
C LEU A 140 10.16 -21.42 -2.14
N GLN A 141 10.47 -22.04 -1.00
CA GLN A 141 11.65 -21.69 -0.21
C GLN A 141 12.98 -21.85 -0.94
N ASP A 142 13.06 -22.78 -1.90
CA ASP A 142 14.26 -23.06 -2.68
C ASP A 142 14.36 -22.21 -3.97
N SER A 143 13.40 -21.34 -4.22
CA SER A 143 13.43 -20.49 -5.42
C SER A 143 14.53 -19.42 -5.31
N LYS A 144 15.32 -19.28 -6.37
CA LYS A 144 16.36 -18.23 -6.50
C LYS A 144 15.71 -16.90 -6.87
N TYR A 145 14.97 -16.30 -5.94
CA TYR A 145 14.36 -15.01 -6.16
C TYR A 145 15.25 -13.89 -5.62
N VAL A 146 15.55 -12.90 -6.48
CA VAL A 146 16.31 -11.71 -6.08
C VAL A 146 15.32 -10.62 -5.67
N PHE A 147 15.43 -10.16 -4.43
CA PHE A 147 14.56 -9.12 -3.89
C PHE A 147 15.02 -7.73 -4.31
N PRO A 148 14.12 -6.84 -4.70
CA PRO A 148 14.46 -5.45 -4.93
C PRO A 148 14.89 -4.78 -3.62
N LYS A 149 16.11 -4.25 -3.58
CA LYS A 149 16.66 -3.50 -2.43
C LYS A 149 17.06 -2.11 -2.88
N LEU A 150 16.55 -1.09 -2.20
CA LEU A 150 16.87 0.31 -2.53
C LEU A 150 18.16 0.79 -1.86
N ASN A 151 18.53 0.21 -0.72
CA ASN A 151 19.72 0.56 0.06
C ASN A 151 19.81 2.05 0.41
N ILE A 152 18.68 2.65 0.78
CA ILE A 152 18.61 4.04 1.24
C ILE A 152 19.18 4.09 2.67
N PRO A 153 20.16 4.97 2.96
CA PRO A 153 20.72 5.09 4.31
C PRO A 153 19.65 5.59 5.31
N GLU A 154 19.44 4.86 6.41
CA GLU A 154 18.44 5.20 7.44
C GLU A 154 18.71 6.55 8.10
N ASN A 155 19.97 6.92 8.30
CA ASN A 155 20.37 8.19 8.92
C ASN A 155 20.02 9.43 8.09
N ASN A 156 19.58 9.26 6.84
CA ASN A 156 19.13 10.34 5.98
C ASN A 156 17.61 10.51 5.97
N VAL A 157 16.88 9.78 6.83
CA VAL A 157 15.41 9.77 6.85
C VAL A 157 14.89 10.44 8.10
N GLY A 158 14.08 11.49 7.93
CA GLY A 158 13.31 12.10 9.01
C GLY A 158 11.82 11.75 8.88
N ILE A 159 11.18 11.38 9.99
CA ILE A 159 9.76 11.01 10.02
C ILE A 159 8.93 12.08 10.72
N PHE A 160 7.88 12.57 10.05
CA PHE A 160 6.93 13.53 10.58
C PHE A 160 5.50 12.96 10.46
N TRP A 161 4.85 12.64 11.59
CA TRP A 161 3.56 11.95 11.56
C TRP A 161 2.48 12.52 12.50
N ASN A 162 2.61 13.72 13.02
CA ASN A 162 1.66 14.28 13.98
C ASN A 162 0.48 14.98 13.28
N ASN A 163 -0.73 14.48 13.53
CA ASN A 163 -1.98 15.12 13.12
C ASN A 163 -3.04 14.98 14.24
N PRO A 164 -3.09 15.94 15.19
CA PRO A 164 -4.04 15.89 16.30
C PRO A 164 -5.50 15.93 15.83
N ASP A 165 -5.79 16.58 14.71
CA ASP A 165 -7.14 16.79 14.18
C ASP A 165 -7.55 15.72 13.13
N TYR A 166 -6.85 14.57 13.10
CA TYR A 166 -7.08 13.56 12.06
C TYR A 166 -8.54 13.11 11.93
N LYS A 167 -9.31 13.10 13.02
CA LYS A 167 -10.74 12.72 12.97
C LYS A 167 -11.59 13.75 12.21
N LEU A 168 -11.33 15.03 12.43
CA LEU A 168 -12.01 16.11 11.73
C LEU A 168 -11.63 16.10 10.25
N ASN A 169 -10.34 15.94 9.96
CA ASN A 169 -9.82 15.85 8.60
C ASN A 169 -10.39 14.65 7.84
N ILE A 170 -10.56 13.48 8.49
CA ILE A 170 -11.21 12.32 7.86
C ILE A 170 -12.66 12.64 7.50
N LYS A 171 -13.44 13.23 8.40
CA LYS A 171 -14.83 13.60 8.11
C LYS A 171 -14.93 14.56 6.93
N LYS A 172 -14.12 15.63 6.94
CA LYS A 172 -14.08 16.60 5.86
C LYS A 172 -13.72 15.90 4.53
N ARG A 173 -12.63 15.12 4.51
CA ARG A 173 -12.21 14.38 3.32
C ARG A 173 -13.31 13.46 2.80
N THR A 174 -14.01 12.73 3.68
CA THR A 174 -15.10 11.85 3.25
C THR A 174 -16.25 12.63 2.63
N SER A 175 -16.64 13.76 3.22
CA SER A 175 -17.65 14.64 2.65
C SER A 175 -17.21 15.17 1.26
N ASP A 176 -15.97 15.66 1.16
CA ASP A 176 -15.42 16.15 -0.10
C ASP A 176 -15.39 15.04 -1.18
N MET A 177 -15.00 13.81 -0.83
CA MET A 177 -15.01 12.65 -1.76
C MET A 177 -16.41 12.38 -2.31
N ILE A 178 -17.43 12.37 -1.46
CA ILE A 178 -18.80 12.09 -1.85
C ILE A 178 -19.32 13.23 -2.76
N GLN A 179 -19.07 14.47 -2.39
CA GLN A 179 -19.49 15.65 -3.16
C GLN A 179 -18.78 15.76 -4.52
N ASN A 180 -17.53 15.32 -4.61
CA ASN A 180 -16.74 15.37 -5.84
C ASN A 180 -17.00 14.17 -6.78
N GLY A 181 -18.00 13.32 -6.51
CA GLY A 181 -18.42 12.27 -7.44
C GLY A 181 -17.72 10.92 -7.24
N LEU A 182 -17.43 10.53 -6.01
CA LEU A 182 -16.88 9.21 -5.70
C LEU A 182 -17.67 8.07 -6.35
N ALA A 183 -19.01 8.15 -6.35
CA ALA A 183 -19.87 7.13 -6.96
C ALA A 183 -19.65 7.03 -8.47
N ASP A 184 -19.48 8.16 -9.14
CA ASP A 184 -19.23 8.21 -10.57
C ASP A 184 -17.85 7.63 -10.90
N GLU A 185 -16.81 8.00 -10.16
CA GLU A 185 -15.46 7.44 -10.31
C GLU A 185 -15.51 5.90 -10.20
N LEU A 186 -16.16 5.37 -9.17
CA LEU A 186 -16.24 3.93 -8.96
C LEU A 186 -17.05 3.20 -10.03
N SER A 187 -18.06 3.85 -10.61
CA SER A 187 -18.88 3.28 -11.70
C SER A 187 -18.11 3.10 -13.01
N LEU A 188 -17.03 3.88 -13.20
CA LEU A 188 -16.16 3.82 -14.37
C LEU A 188 -15.09 2.72 -14.26
N LEU A 189 -14.89 2.11 -13.10
CA LEU A 189 -13.93 1.04 -12.91
C LEU A 189 -14.37 -0.25 -13.58
N ASN A 190 -13.64 -0.64 -14.61
CA ASN A 190 -13.86 -1.91 -15.29
C ASN A 190 -12.97 -2.99 -14.69
N ASN A 191 -13.59 -4.07 -14.15
CA ASN A 191 -12.90 -5.24 -13.61
C ASN A 191 -11.77 -4.91 -12.63
N PRO A 192 -12.03 -4.14 -11.54
CA PRO A 192 -10.99 -3.72 -10.62
C PRO A 192 -10.33 -4.91 -9.93
N SER A 193 -9.04 -4.81 -9.70
CA SER A 193 -8.22 -5.84 -9.05
C SER A 193 -8.71 -6.16 -7.63
N LYS A 194 -8.35 -7.34 -7.12
CA LYS A 194 -8.66 -7.74 -5.73
C LYS A 194 -8.12 -6.74 -4.70
N THR A 195 -7.05 -6.05 -5.02
CA THR A 195 -6.45 -5.01 -4.16
C THR A 195 -7.36 -3.79 -4.08
N ILE A 196 -7.84 -3.29 -5.21
CA ILE A 196 -8.77 -2.15 -5.26
C ILE A 196 -10.09 -2.47 -4.55
N LEU A 197 -10.64 -3.68 -4.78
CA LEU A 197 -11.89 -4.11 -4.13
C LEU A 197 -11.84 -4.10 -2.59
N GLN A 198 -10.65 -4.08 -1.99
CA GLN A 198 -10.44 -3.98 -0.54
C GLN A 198 -10.27 -2.52 -0.06
N ALA A 199 -10.20 -1.55 -0.95
CA ALA A 199 -10.03 -0.14 -0.59
C ALA A 199 -11.23 0.39 0.21
N ILE A 200 -10.95 1.32 1.10
CA ILE A 200 -11.99 2.01 1.88
C ILE A 200 -12.79 2.89 0.91
N GLY A 201 -14.09 2.68 0.86
CA GLY A 201 -15.00 3.43 -0.03
C GLY A 201 -15.45 2.66 -1.27
N MET A 202 -14.85 1.49 -1.60
CA MET A 202 -15.29 0.68 -2.74
C MET A 202 -16.72 0.15 -2.64
N ASN A 203 -17.19 -0.12 -1.42
CA ASN A 203 -18.57 -0.58 -1.22
C ASN A 203 -19.46 0.63 -0.94
N ILE A 204 -20.26 1.01 -1.93
CA ILE A 204 -21.27 2.06 -1.80
C ILE A 204 -22.54 1.41 -1.25
N ASP A 205 -22.83 1.66 0.02
CA ASP A 205 -24.06 1.27 0.71
C ASP A 205 -24.84 2.51 1.13
N THR A 206 -26.00 2.31 1.76
CA THR A 206 -26.89 3.39 2.19
C THR A 206 -26.28 4.32 3.25
N ASP A 207 -25.18 3.93 3.90
CA ASP A 207 -24.47 4.70 4.94
C ASP A 207 -22.97 4.82 4.58
N ILE A 208 -22.69 5.19 3.33
CA ILE A 208 -21.33 5.26 2.79
C ILE A 208 -20.43 6.18 3.61
N GLU A 209 -20.93 7.35 4.05
CA GLU A 209 -20.13 8.32 4.80
C GLU A 209 -19.67 7.76 6.14
N SER A 210 -20.59 7.18 6.91
CA SER A 210 -20.28 6.55 8.20
C SER A 210 -19.31 5.39 8.03
N ASN A 211 -19.52 4.56 7.01
CA ASN A 211 -18.68 3.40 6.71
C ASN A 211 -17.24 3.83 6.38
N ILE A 212 -17.05 4.80 5.48
CA ILE A 212 -15.74 5.34 5.14
C ILE A 212 -15.08 5.94 6.38
N ASN A 213 -15.79 6.77 7.14
CA ASN A 213 -15.26 7.39 8.34
C ASN A 213 -14.76 6.37 9.36
N GLN A 214 -15.57 5.35 9.69
CA GLN A 214 -15.20 4.31 10.66
C GLN A 214 -13.98 3.51 10.22
N LYS A 215 -13.93 3.10 8.94
CA LYS A 215 -12.78 2.35 8.39
C LYS A 215 -11.53 3.22 8.35
N SER A 216 -11.65 4.49 7.98
CA SER A 216 -10.54 5.45 7.95
C SER A 216 -10.00 5.75 9.35
N TYR A 217 -10.86 5.84 10.39
CA TYR A 217 -10.40 5.96 11.78
C TYR A 217 -9.60 4.74 12.24
N LYS A 218 -10.05 3.53 11.88
CA LYS A 218 -9.31 2.30 12.18
C LYS A 218 -7.95 2.26 11.46
N LEU A 219 -7.93 2.70 10.20
CA LEU A 219 -6.70 2.80 9.42
C LEU A 219 -5.73 3.81 10.04
N ALA A 220 -6.20 5.02 10.36
CA ALA A 220 -5.37 6.07 10.97
C ALA A 220 -4.73 5.60 12.29
N LYS A 221 -5.48 4.88 13.14
CA LYS A 221 -4.92 4.30 14.37
C LYS A 221 -3.80 3.29 14.08
N LYS A 222 -3.96 2.45 13.04
CA LYS A 222 -2.92 1.50 12.62
C LYS A 222 -1.68 2.24 12.10
N GLN A 223 -1.87 3.29 11.32
CA GLN A 223 -0.79 4.14 10.81
C GLN A 223 -0.02 4.80 11.95
N ILE A 224 -0.71 5.42 12.90
CA ILE A 224 -0.10 6.00 14.10
C ILE A 224 0.72 4.95 14.87
N THR A 225 0.17 3.76 15.08
CA THR A 225 0.88 2.68 15.77
C THR A 225 2.11 2.21 14.99
N TRP A 226 2.02 2.18 13.67
CA TRP A 226 3.14 1.79 12.80
C TRP A 226 4.27 2.81 12.89
N PHE A 227 3.98 4.08 12.60
CA PHE A 227 5.00 5.12 12.54
C PHE A 227 5.60 5.47 13.91
N LYS A 228 4.87 5.28 15.01
CA LYS A 228 5.46 5.34 16.37
C LYS A 228 6.59 4.34 16.59
N LYS A 229 6.54 3.17 15.95
CA LYS A 229 7.63 2.18 16.03
C LYS A 229 8.81 2.55 15.13
N GLU A 230 8.54 3.23 14.02
CA GLU A 230 9.58 3.69 13.10
C GLU A 230 10.31 4.94 13.63
N ASP A 231 9.64 5.77 14.45
CA ASP A 231 10.18 6.98 15.07
C ASP A 231 11.30 6.70 16.12
N SER A 232 11.52 5.42 16.43
CA SER A 232 12.60 4.95 17.30
C SER A 232 13.87 4.55 16.53
N LEU A 233 13.92 4.81 15.24
CA LEU A 233 15.08 4.70 14.38
C LEU A 233 15.88 6.00 14.41
#